data_6f76ef586778a86cd6a5e78a2d355a4e
#
_entry.id   6f76ef586778a86cd6a5e78a2d355a4e
#
_cell.length_a   1.000
_cell.length_b   1.000
_cell.length_c   1.000
_cell.angle_alpha   90.00
_cell.angle_beta   90.00
_cell.angle_gamma   90.00
#
_symmetry.space_group_name_H-M   'P 1'
#
loop_
_entity.id
_entity.type
_entity.pdbx_description
1 polymer ?
#
loop_
_entity_poly.entity_id
_entity_poly.type
_entity_poly.pdbx_seq_one_letter_code
_entity_poly.pdbx_strand_id
1 'polypeptide(L)'
;MIPMNKIEYYKTFLGEVRKATGIDSFTCDESGLVSVRIDEKYNLNLQLLEETDRMLCFVELTALPADASKAVYRDLLVGALFGKDTGGGYFTVEPETETVVYNYFFDIARAAQDVDDFISTLEKILQLCDIWAERIRRNISGEDESGAPAGIPVHHMIRA
;
A
#
# COMPACT_ATOMS: atom_id res chain seq x y z
N MET A 1 3.29 10.90 22.28
CA MET A 1 2.57 9.90 23.07
C MET A 1 1.09 9.86 22.68
N ILE A 2 0.60 8.68 22.37
CA ILE A 2 -0.80 8.49 22.02
C ILE A 2 -1.64 8.44 23.29
N PRO A 3 -2.77 9.16 23.35
CA PRO A 3 -3.62 9.14 24.53
C PRO A 3 -4.18 7.77 24.83
N MET A 4 -4.74 7.59 26.01
CA MET A 4 -5.24 6.30 26.50
C MET A 4 -6.20 5.60 25.54
N ASN A 5 -7.02 6.33 24.83
CA ASN A 5 -7.96 5.75 23.88
C ASN A 5 -7.44 5.88 22.46
N LYS A 6 -6.74 4.85 22.00
CA LYS A 6 -6.13 4.85 20.67
C LYS A 6 -7.15 4.95 19.55
N ILE A 7 -8.30 4.33 19.69
CA ILE A 7 -9.34 4.39 18.65
C ILE A 7 -9.88 5.80 18.51
N GLU A 8 -10.04 6.53 19.61
CA GLU A 8 -10.51 7.92 19.55
C GLU A 8 -9.46 8.83 18.92
N TYR A 9 -8.21 8.63 19.25
CA TYR A 9 -7.10 9.34 18.62
C TYR A 9 -7.07 9.10 17.11
N TYR A 10 -7.23 7.84 16.72
CA TYR A 10 -7.28 7.44 15.33
C TYR A 10 -8.46 8.07 14.59
N LYS A 11 -9.65 8.08 15.22
CA LYS A 11 -10.83 8.72 14.64
C LYS A 11 -10.64 10.22 14.46
N THR A 12 -9.99 10.88 15.40
CA THR A 12 -9.64 12.30 15.28
C THR A 12 -8.71 12.54 14.09
N PHE A 13 -7.69 11.71 13.97
CA PHE A 13 -6.79 11.76 12.83
C PHE A 13 -7.54 11.58 11.51
N LEU A 14 -8.42 10.58 11.42
CA LEU A 14 -9.22 10.35 10.22
C LEU A 14 -10.10 11.55 9.89
N GLY A 15 -10.62 12.24 10.91
CA GLY A 15 -11.37 13.48 10.72
C GLY A 15 -10.55 14.55 10.01
N GLU A 16 -9.28 14.68 10.37
CA GLU A 16 -8.40 15.63 9.70
C GLU A 16 -8.10 15.21 8.26
N VAL A 17 -7.98 13.90 8.02
CA VAL A 17 -7.80 13.39 6.66
C VAL A 17 -9.02 13.68 5.80
N ARG A 18 -10.23 13.49 6.34
CA ARG A 18 -11.47 13.84 5.62
C ARG A 18 -11.51 15.32 5.26
N LYS A 19 -11.14 16.20 6.19
CA LYS A 19 -11.10 17.65 5.93
C LYS A 19 -10.13 17.98 4.81
N ALA A 20 -8.96 17.38 4.84
CA ALA A 20 -7.90 17.68 3.86
C ALA A 20 -8.20 17.13 2.47
N THR A 21 -8.84 15.96 2.40
CA THR A 21 -9.10 15.30 1.12
C THR A 21 -10.49 15.53 0.56
N GLY A 22 -11.46 15.86 1.42
CA GLY A 22 -12.86 15.92 1.02
C GLY A 22 -13.47 14.54 0.78
N ILE A 23 -12.80 13.47 1.19
CA ILE A 23 -13.29 12.10 1.00
C ILE A 23 -13.89 11.58 2.30
N ASP A 24 -15.21 11.46 2.32
CA ASP A 24 -15.95 11.06 3.54
C ASP A 24 -15.71 9.62 3.94
N SER A 25 -15.29 8.77 3.02
CA SER A 25 -15.06 7.35 3.31
C SER A 25 -13.83 7.08 4.21
N PHE A 26 -13.02 8.09 4.51
CA PHE A 26 -11.99 7.94 5.54
C PHE A 26 -12.63 7.89 6.93
N THR A 27 -13.36 6.82 7.15
CA THR A 27 -14.11 6.56 8.39
C THR A 27 -13.90 5.10 8.75
N CYS A 28 -13.55 4.81 9.99
CA CYS A 28 -13.28 3.43 10.39
C CYS A 28 -14.51 2.74 10.97
N ASP A 29 -14.52 1.42 10.86
CA ASP A 29 -15.50 0.58 11.53
C ASP A 29 -15.06 0.31 12.99
N GLU A 30 -15.79 -0.57 13.67
CA GLU A 30 -15.50 -0.90 15.07
C GLU A 30 -14.13 -1.53 15.28
N SER A 31 -13.60 -2.20 14.26
CA SER A 31 -12.27 -2.84 14.32
C SER A 31 -11.14 -1.89 13.96
N GLY A 32 -11.45 -0.67 13.56
CA GLY A 32 -10.44 0.30 13.11
C GLY A 32 -10.09 0.18 11.64
N LEU A 33 -10.91 -0.53 10.87
CA LEU A 33 -10.67 -0.68 9.43
C LEU A 33 -11.35 0.44 8.65
N VAL A 34 -10.57 1.07 7.78
CA VAL A 34 -11.04 2.06 6.79
C VAL A 34 -10.90 1.42 5.41
N SER A 35 -11.90 1.58 4.56
CA SER A 35 -11.82 1.16 3.15
C SER A 35 -12.29 2.30 2.27
N VAL A 36 -11.44 2.76 1.39
CA VAL A 36 -11.71 3.87 0.48
C VAL A 36 -11.49 3.42 -0.95
N ARG A 37 -12.48 3.65 -1.79
CA ARG A 37 -12.34 3.38 -3.23
C ARG A 37 -11.73 4.60 -3.90
N ILE A 38 -10.56 4.45 -4.50
CA ILE A 38 -9.84 5.54 -5.16
C ILE A 38 -9.92 5.37 -6.67
N ASP A 39 -10.41 6.41 -7.37
CA ASP A 39 -10.50 6.47 -8.83
C ASP A 39 -11.22 5.26 -9.44
N GLU A 40 -12.14 4.67 -8.70
CA GLU A 40 -12.86 3.46 -9.11
C GLU A 40 -11.93 2.30 -9.49
N LYS A 41 -10.68 2.37 -9.04
CA LYS A 41 -9.64 1.44 -9.44
C LYS A 41 -9.07 0.64 -8.30
N TYR A 42 -8.77 1.30 -7.17
CA TYR A 42 -8.13 0.65 -6.03
C TYR A 42 -8.97 0.74 -4.78
N ASN A 43 -8.92 -0.33 -3.98
CA ASN A 43 -9.38 -0.30 -2.61
C ASN A 43 -8.17 -0.01 -1.74
N LEU A 44 -8.13 1.20 -1.18
CA LEU A 44 -7.12 1.60 -0.22
C LEU A 44 -7.67 1.35 1.17
N ASN A 45 -6.96 0.59 1.96
CA ASN A 45 -7.39 0.21 3.29
C ASN A 45 -6.39 0.69 4.33
N LEU A 46 -6.91 1.12 5.48
CA LEU A 46 -6.10 1.45 6.64
C LEU A 46 -6.62 0.63 7.81
N GLN A 47 -5.74 -0.07 8.50
CA GLN A 47 -6.11 -0.85 9.67
C GLN A 47 -5.34 -0.40 10.89
N LEU A 48 -6.05 0.02 11.92
CA LEU A 48 -5.45 0.36 13.20
C LEU A 48 -4.89 -0.91 13.85
N LEU A 49 -3.64 -0.83 14.30
CA LEU A 49 -2.99 -1.91 15.05
C LEU A 49 -2.87 -1.44 16.50
N GLU A 50 -3.86 -1.80 17.32
CA GLU A 50 -3.96 -1.27 18.67
C GLU A 50 -2.79 -1.64 19.58
N GLU A 51 -2.16 -2.75 19.33
CA GLU A 51 -1.02 -3.21 20.13
C GLU A 51 0.25 -2.40 19.87
N THR A 52 0.26 -1.67 18.78
CA THR A 52 1.38 -0.79 18.41
C THR A 52 0.82 0.59 18.08
N ASP A 53 1.66 1.57 17.93
CA ASP A 53 1.22 2.91 17.56
C ASP A 53 1.25 3.08 16.04
N ARG A 54 0.85 2.02 15.32
CA ARG A 54 0.90 1.98 13.86
C ARG A 54 -0.45 1.68 13.24
N MET A 55 -0.58 2.08 12.01
CA MET A 55 -1.67 1.62 11.15
C MET A 55 -1.06 0.99 9.90
N LEU A 56 -1.69 -0.07 9.43
CA LEU A 56 -1.29 -0.73 8.20
C LEU A 56 -2.10 -0.16 7.05
N CYS A 57 -1.41 0.35 6.05
CA CYS A 57 -2.03 0.71 4.78
C CYS A 57 -1.87 -0.48 3.84
N PHE A 58 -2.96 -0.96 3.25
CA PHE A 58 -2.84 -2.02 2.26
C PHE A 58 -3.76 -1.78 1.07
N VAL A 59 -3.24 -2.11 -0.11
CA VAL A 59 -3.91 -1.88 -1.39
C VAL A 59 -3.92 -3.19 -2.16
N GLU A 60 -5.10 -3.62 -2.57
CA GLU A 60 -5.24 -4.81 -3.40
C GLU A 60 -4.87 -4.45 -4.84
N LEU A 61 -3.96 -5.22 -5.44
CA LEU A 61 -3.47 -4.93 -6.77
C LEU A 61 -4.16 -5.77 -7.85
N THR A 62 -3.85 -7.04 -7.91
CA THR A 62 -4.40 -7.91 -8.96
C THR A 62 -4.37 -9.36 -8.48
N ALA A 63 -5.33 -10.15 -8.95
CA ALA A 63 -5.37 -11.57 -8.65
C ALA A 63 -4.41 -12.35 -9.55
N LEU A 64 -3.71 -13.30 -8.98
CA LEU A 64 -2.83 -14.18 -9.74
C LEU A 64 -3.61 -15.40 -10.23
N PRO A 65 -3.37 -15.85 -11.46
CA PRO A 65 -3.98 -17.10 -11.92
C PRO A 65 -3.40 -18.29 -11.16
N ALA A 66 -4.13 -19.38 -11.09
CA ALA A 66 -3.70 -20.59 -10.37
C ALA A 66 -2.38 -21.15 -10.92
N ASP A 67 -2.11 -20.91 -12.19
CA ASP A 67 -0.91 -21.39 -12.87
C ASP A 67 0.14 -20.30 -13.05
N ALA A 68 0.09 -19.24 -12.23
CA ALA A 68 1.07 -18.18 -12.30
C ALA A 68 2.49 -18.74 -12.16
N SER A 69 3.40 -18.30 -13.02
CA SER A 69 4.73 -18.81 -13.04
C SER A 69 5.55 -18.40 -11.82
N LYS A 70 6.56 -19.16 -11.52
CA LYS A 70 7.52 -18.85 -10.46
C LYS A 70 8.13 -17.46 -10.64
N ALA A 71 8.33 -17.05 -11.89
CA ALA A 71 8.93 -15.75 -12.21
C ALA A 71 8.08 -14.59 -11.69
N VAL A 72 6.76 -14.72 -11.70
CA VAL A 72 5.85 -13.68 -11.17
C VAL A 72 6.10 -13.46 -9.68
N TYR A 73 6.13 -14.53 -8.91
CA TYR A 73 6.38 -14.45 -7.47
C TYR A 73 7.80 -13.95 -7.17
N ARG A 74 8.78 -14.42 -7.94
CA ARG A 74 10.16 -13.99 -7.77
C ARG A 74 10.30 -12.49 -8.00
N ASP A 75 9.64 -11.94 -9.00
CA ASP A 75 9.71 -10.52 -9.30
C ASP A 75 9.18 -9.67 -8.13
N LEU A 76 8.09 -10.12 -7.51
CA LEU A 76 7.54 -9.44 -6.33
C LEU A 76 8.53 -9.46 -5.15
N LEU A 77 9.15 -10.59 -4.90
CA LEU A 77 10.09 -10.73 -3.79
C LEU A 77 11.38 -9.94 -4.03
N VAL A 78 11.89 -9.98 -5.25
CA VAL A 78 13.09 -9.21 -5.62
C VAL A 78 12.81 -7.71 -5.56
N GLY A 79 11.63 -7.31 -6.03
CA GLY A 79 11.23 -5.90 -6.00
C GLY A 79 11.13 -5.34 -4.58
N ALA A 80 10.80 -6.18 -3.62
CA ALA A 80 10.68 -5.77 -2.23
C ALA A 80 12.03 -5.75 -1.48
N LEU A 81 13.11 -6.19 -2.14
CA LEU A 81 14.41 -6.27 -1.49
C LEU A 81 14.84 -4.90 -0.98
N PHE A 82 15.05 -4.81 0.33
CA PHE A 82 15.39 -3.57 1.03
C PHE A 82 14.36 -2.45 0.86
N GLY A 83 13.16 -2.77 0.37
CA GLY A 83 12.12 -1.77 0.13
C GLY A 83 12.43 -0.79 -1.00
N LYS A 84 13.39 -1.09 -1.85
CA LYS A 84 13.87 -0.14 -2.87
C LYS A 84 12.83 0.16 -3.95
N ASP A 85 12.25 -0.87 -4.51
CA ASP A 85 11.30 -0.72 -5.60
C ASP A 85 9.85 -0.65 -5.11
N THR A 86 9.67 -0.66 -3.80
CA THR A 86 8.36 -0.66 -3.16
C THR A 86 8.14 0.54 -2.24
N GLY A 87 9.04 1.51 -2.26
CA GLY A 87 8.91 2.69 -1.42
C GLY A 87 8.90 2.38 0.09
N GLY A 88 9.50 1.28 0.49
CA GLY A 88 9.53 0.84 1.89
C GLY A 88 8.44 -0.14 2.26
N GLY A 89 7.51 -0.42 1.35
CA GLY A 89 6.46 -1.42 1.58
C GLY A 89 6.85 -2.81 1.12
N TYR A 90 5.90 -3.72 1.15
CA TYR A 90 6.12 -5.11 0.76
C TYR A 90 4.85 -5.72 0.20
N PHE A 91 5.00 -6.85 -0.50
CA PHE A 91 3.87 -7.55 -1.10
C PHE A 91 3.51 -8.79 -0.30
N THR A 92 2.21 -9.07 -0.26
CA THR A 92 1.67 -10.33 0.26
C THR A 92 0.64 -10.85 -0.73
N VAL A 93 0.25 -12.10 -0.57
CA VAL A 93 -0.82 -12.70 -1.37
C VAL A 93 -1.94 -13.10 -0.41
N GLU A 94 -3.15 -12.62 -0.69
CA GLU A 94 -4.32 -13.04 0.05
C GLU A 94 -4.69 -14.44 -0.45
N PRO A 95 -4.67 -15.47 0.43
CA PRO A 95 -4.72 -16.87 -0.04
C PRO A 95 -6.07 -17.33 -0.58
N GLU A 96 -7.16 -16.71 -0.18
CA GLU A 96 -8.48 -17.11 -0.67
C GLU A 96 -8.74 -16.63 -2.08
N THR A 97 -8.29 -15.43 -2.40
CA THR A 97 -8.52 -14.81 -3.71
C THR A 97 -7.28 -14.78 -4.59
N GLU A 98 -6.12 -15.17 -4.05
CA GLU A 98 -4.81 -15.09 -4.72
C GLU A 98 -4.50 -13.67 -5.18
N THR A 99 -4.99 -12.68 -4.46
CA THR A 99 -4.77 -11.27 -4.79
C THR A 99 -3.45 -10.80 -4.19
N VAL A 100 -2.65 -10.15 -5.02
CA VAL A 100 -1.42 -9.49 -4.56
C VAL A 100 -1.81 -8.21 -3.83
N VAL A 101 -1.28 -8.03 -2.65
CA VAL A 101 -1.56 -6.87 -1.79
C VAL A 101 -0.25 -6.13 -1.50
N TYR A 102 -0.27 -4.83 -1.70
CA TYR A 102 0.82 -3.95 -1.28
C TYR A 102 0.56 -3.51 0.15
N ASN A 103 1.58 -3.53 1.00
CA ASN A 103 1.47 -3.21 2.43
C ASN A 103 2.49 -2.15 2.82
N TYR A 104 2.06 -1.21 3.66
CA TYR A 104 2.93 -0.15 4.18
C TYR A 104 2.49 0.24 5.60
N PHE A 105 3.42 0.31 6.54
CA PHE A 105 3.11 0.72 7.91
C PHE A 105 3.32 2.22 8.10
N PHE A 106 2.35 2.87 8.72
CA PHE A 106 2.48 4.26 9.18
C PHE A 106 2.51 4.30 10.70
N ASP A 107 3.31 5.21 11.23
CA ASP A 107 3.22 5.61 12.63
C ASP A 107 2.09 6.61 12.75
N ILE A 108 1.10 6.35 13.61
CA ILE A 108 -0.10 7.18 13.70
C ILE A 108 0.22 8.58 14.23
N ALA A 109 1.06 8.67 15.26
CA ALA A 109 1.40 9.97 15.85
C ALA A 109 2.11 10.86 14.83
N ARG A 110 3.01 10.28 14.06
CA ARG A 110 3.72 11.03 13.03
C ARG A 110 2.79 11.48 11.91
N ALA A 111 1.91 10.61 11.48
CA ALA A 111 0.93 10.94 10.45
C ALA A 111 -0.01 12.07 10.92
N ALA A 112 -0.42 12.02 12.18
CA ALA A 112 -1.29 13.04 12.77
C ALA A 112 -0.59 14.40 12.91
N GLN A 113 0.73 14.41 13.08
CA GLN A 113 1.50 15.65 13.16
C GLN A 113 1.59 16.38 11.83
N ASP A 114 1.57 15.64 10.73
CA ASP A 114 1.67 16.22 9.39
C ASP A 114 0.76 15.44 8.45
N VAL A 115 -0.51 15.82 8.45
CA VAL A 115 -1.54 15.17 7.63
C VAL A 115 -1.26 15.35 6.14
N ASP A 116 -0.71 16.48 5.74
CA ASP A 116 -0.39 16.73 4.34
C ASP A 116 0.71 15.79 3.85
N ASP A 117 1.71 15.52 4.69
CA ASP A 117 2.76 14.56 4.36
C ASP A 117 2.19 13.12 4.28
N PHE A 118 1.28 12.78 5.18
CA PHE A 118 0.57 11.51 5.14
C PHE A 118 -0.17 11.33 3.81
N ILE A 119 -0.93 12.35 3.40
CA ILE A 119 -1.68 12.31 2.15
C ILE A 119 -0.74 12.21 0.95
N SER A 120 0.34 12.97 0.95
CA SER A 120 1.36 12.92 -0.09
C SER A 120 1.95 11.51 -0.20
N THR A 121 2.19 10.86 0.93
CA THR A 121 2.69 9.48 0.95
C THR A 121 1.67 8.50 0.38
N LEU A 122 0.38 8.67 0.70
CA LEU A 122 -0.68 7.86 0.11
C LEU A 122 -0.72 8.00 -1.41
N GLU A 123 -0.57 9.22 -1.91
CA GLU A 123 -0.53 9.46 -3.36
C GLU A 123 0.64 8.74 -4.02
N LYS A 124 1.81 8.78 -3.38
CA LYS A 124 2.99 8.05 -3.89
C LYS A 124 2.77 6.54 -3.87
N ILE A 125 2.12 6.02 -2.82
CA ILE A 125 1.76 4.60 -2.73
C ILE A 125 0.85 4.21 -3.89
N LEU A 126 -0.16 5.02 -4.20
CA LEU A 126 -1.08 4.73 -5.29
C LEU A 126 -0.38 4.74 -6.65
N GLN A 127 0.55 5.67 -6.86
CA GLN A 127 1.37 5.69 -8.07
C GLN A 127 2.22 4.43 -8.19
N LEU A 128 2.79 4.02 -7.09
CA LEU A 128 3.59 2.79 -7.04
C LEU A 128 2.73 1.55 -7.32
N CYS A 129 1.52 1.54 -6.78
CA CYS A 129 0.57 0.46 -7.04
C CYS A 129 0.20 0.38 -8.52
N ASP A 130 0.04 1.51 -9.20
CA ASP A 130 -0.19 1.53 -10.65
C ASP A 130 0.95 0.85 -11.41
N ILE A 131 2.17 1.21 -11.08
CA ILE A 131 3.36 0.66 -11.72
C ILE A 131 3.42 -0.86 -11.49
N TRP A 132 3.23 -1.29 -10.26
CA TRP A 132 3.33 -2.71 -9.93
C TRP A 132 2.17 -3.54 -10.48
N ALA A 133 0.95 -3.01 -10.44
CA ALA A 133 -0.20 -3.72 -11.00
C ALA A 133 0.00 -4.00 -12.50
N GLU A 134 0.52 -3.03 -13.23
CA GLU A 134 0.83 -3.19 -14.63
C GLU A 134 1.97 -4.18 -14.85
N ARG A 135 3.01 -4.09 -14.04
CA ARG A 135 4.15 -5.01 -14.12
C ARG A 135 3.73 -6.46 -13.84
N ILE A 136 2.88 -6.66 -12.85
CA ILE A 136 2.36 -8.00 -12.53
C ILE A 136 1.55 -8.54 -13.72
N ARG A 137 0.68 -7.73 -14.31
CA ARG A 137 -0.11 -8.15 -15.47
C ARG A 137 0.77 -8.56 -16.65
N ARG A 138 1.82 -7.80 -16.92
CA ARG A 138 2.78 -8.14 -17.97
C ARG A 138 3.49 -9.44 -17.68
N ASN A 139 3.90 -9.64 -16.45
CA ASN A 139 4.58 -10.88 -16.06
C ASN A 139 3.66 -12.09 -16.19
N ILE A 140 2.38 -11.93 -15.87
CA ILE A 140 1.39 -12.99 -16.04
C ILE A 140 1.21 -13.33 -17.51
N SER A 141 1.15 -12.31 -18.38
CA SER A 141 0.96 -12.53 -19.82
C SER A 141 2.22 -12.95 -20.53
N GLY A 142 3.39 -12.88 -19.88
CA GLY A 142 4.67 -13.19 -20.50
C GLY A 142 5.21 -12.09 -21.41
N GLU A 143 4.59 -10.94 -21.44
CA GLU A 143 5.01 -9.84 -22.32
C GLU A 143 6.38 -9.26 -21.95
N ASP A 144 6.79 -9.42 -20.72
CA ASP A 144 8.02 -8.82 -20.20
C ASP A 144 9.23 -9.72 -20.31
N GLU A 145 9.06 -10.92 -20.85
CA GLU A 145 10.16 -11.89 -20.95
C GLU A 145 11.23 -11.53 -21.95
N SER A 146 10.91 -10.65 -22.88
CA SER A 146 11.83 -10.30 -23.96
C SER A 146 12.98 -9.42 -23.51
N GLY A 147 13.40 -9.56 -22.28
CA GLY A 147 14.57 -8.84 -21.84
C GLY A 147 14.32 -7.40 -21.60
N ALA A 148 13.14 -7.10 -21.15
CA ALA A 148 12.91 -5.78 -20.62
C ALA A 148 14.07 -5.49 -19.71
N PRO A 149 14.76 -4.40 -19.93
CA PRO A 149 15.87 -4.05 -19.07
C PRO A 149 15.39 -4.12 -17.64
N ALA A 150 16.26 -4.57 -16.77
CA ALA A 150 15.93 -4.65 -15.37
C ALA A 150 15.40 -3.32 -14.89
N GLY A 151 14.26 -2.98 -15.32
CA GLY A 151 13.50 -1.87 -14.90
C GLY A 151 14.28 -0.67 -14.43
N ILE A 152 13.85 -0.12 -13.35
CA ILE A 152 14.39 1.10 -12.77
C ILE A 152 15.78 0.83 -12.20
N PRO A 153 16.78 1.65 -12.54
CA PRO A 153 18.10 1.51 -11.93
C PRO A 153 18.01 1.61 -10.41
N VAL A 154 18.51 0.59 -9.76
CA VAL A 154 18.42 0.45 -8.32
C VAL A 154 18.95 1.67 -7.56
N HIS A 155 20.02 2.26 -8.05
CA HIS A 155 20.61 3.41 -7.36
C HIS A 155 19.70 4.63 -7.28
N HIS A 156 18.74 4.76 -8.17
CA HIS A 156 17.77 5.86 -8.09
C HIS A 156 16.81 5.67 -6.92
N MET A 157 16.47 4.44 -6.60
CA MET A 157 15.56 4.15 -5.50
C MET A 157 16.23 4.36 -4.15
N ILE A 158 17.52 4.09 -4.09
CA ILE A 158 18.28 4.26 -2.84
C ILE A 158 18.40 5.72 -2.42
N ARG A 159 18.33 6.61 -3.37
CA ARG A 159 18.53 8.04 -3.10
C ARG A 159 17.27 8.77 -2.66
N ALA A 160 16.17 8.13 -2.71
CA ALA A 160 14.90 8.75 -2.35
C ALA A 160 14.80 9.13 -0.85
#